data_bf7d1ad0162c398031f7affc54792e49
#
_entry.id   bf7d1ad0162c398031f7affc54792e49
#
_cell.length_a   1.000
_cell.length_b   1.000
_cell.length_c   1.000
_cell.angle_alpha   90.00
_cell.angle_beta   90.00
_cell.angle_gamma   90.00
#
_symmetry.space_group_name_H-M   'P 1'
#
loop_
_entity.id
_entity.type
_entity.pdbx_description
1 polymer ?
#
loop_
_entity_poly.entity_id
_entity_poly.type
_entity_poly.pdbx_seq_one_letter_code
_entity_poly.pdbx_strand_id
1 'polypeptide(L)'
;REGEMAFANLVSNLTNVDFQKELVSDELLSVDFIRKNKTIQISETIDRIHDLTNIPCPYLDGKMDEFFDGKFQPIIQTNRGCPFSCTFCVEGELYYNRVNRSNPEKIDKELEYIAKKMKSVREKGGVNNLHIVDSNFGMYNWDIKTCEAIAHCQDKYDWPEYISVNTGKNNKEKVLNAANLVRGAIRLSGSVQTLDPQTLKNIKRSNISTDKLMDLAIESSEMNADSRSEIILCLPGETKQSHFNTIKTIIDAGFNRVDSYQLMMLPGTDLSTDETKKKYEMSLRYRVLPRDFGYYSILGKTIHAAEIEEVCISTNTLSFEDYLDCRKMHLIVQTIYNNEIFGTVV
;
A
#
# COMPACT_ATOMS: atom_id res chain seq x y z
N ARG A 1 -13.02 4.75 2.69
CA ARG A 1 -13.00 6.10 3.30
C ARG A 1 -12.40 6.02 4.71
N GLU A 2 -12.10 7.17 5.32
CA GLU A 2 -11.52 7.25 6.66
C GLU A 2 -12.53 6.75 7.72
N GLY A 3 -12.06 5.94 8.68
CA GLY A 3 -12.92 5.25 9.64
C GLY A 3 -12.85 5.79 11.06
N GLU A 4 -11.89 6.65 11.39
CA GLU A 4 -11.60 7.06 12.76
C GLU A 4 -12.80 7.77 13.41
N MET A 5 -13.35 8.77 12.73
CA MET A 5 -14.48 9.54 13.25
C MET A 5 -15.77 8.72 13.25
N ALA A 6 -15.98 7.91 12.20
CA ALA A 6 -17.16 7.04 12.12
C ALA A 6 -17.16 6.00 13.24
N PHE A 7 -16.02 5.37 13.50
CA PHE A 7 -15.88 4.40 14.59
C PHE A 7 -16.01 5.05 15.98
N ALA A 8 -15.38 6.21 16.18
CA ALA A 8 -15.53 6.95 17.44
C ALA A 8 -16.99 7.37 17.70
N ASN A 9 -17.70 7.84 16.67
CA ASN A 9 -19.12 8.17 16.75
C ASN A 9 -19.96 6.92 17.08
N LEU A 10 -19.71 5.80 16.40
CA LEU A 10 -20.40 4.53 16.69
C LEU A 10 -20.18 4.09 18.13
N VAL A 11 -18.93 4.05 18.60
CA VAL A 11 -18.61 3.60 19.97
C VAL A 11 -19.24 4.54 21.00
N SER A 12 -19.18 5.87 20.81
CA SER A 12 -19.77 6.84 21.70
C SER A 12 -21.30 6.64 21.81
N ASN A 13 -21.97 6.41 20.68
CA ASN A 13 -23.40 6.13 20.67
C ASN A 13 -23.73 4.81 21.38
N LEU A 14 -22.94 3.76 21.14
CA LEU A 14 -23.14 2.45 21.79
C LEU A 14 -22.92 2.48 23.31
N THR A 15 -22.00 3.31 23.80
CA THR A 15 -21.71 3.45 25.25
C THR A 15 -22.71 4.31 25.98
N ASN A 16 -23.42 5.20 25.28
CA ASN A 16 -24.39 6.13 25.86
C ASN A 16 -25.85 5.62 25.80
N VAL A 17 -26.10 4.53 25.11
CA VAL A 17 -27.45 3.97 24.98
C VAL A 17 -27.61 2.80 25.92
N ASP A 18 -28.76 2.74 26.62
CA ASP A 18 -29.26 1.54 27.26
C ASP A 18 -29.42 0.48 26.15
N PHE A 19 -28.59 -0.53 26.11
CA PHE A 19 -28.49 -1.55 25.04
C PHE A 19 -29.82 -2.26 24.73
N GLN A 20 -30.82 -2.05 25.55
CA GLN A 20 -32.17 -2.60 25.34
C GLN A 20 -33.09 -1.67 24.53
N LYS A 21 -32.73 -0.42 24.33
CA LYS A 21 -33.45 0.51 23.46
C LYS A 21 -32.88 0.46 22.07
N GLU A 22 -33.75 0.50 21.06
CA GLU A 22 -33.33 0.51 19.66
C GLU A 22 -32.18 1.49 19.40
N LEU A 23 -31.18 1.07 18.65
CA LEU A 23 -30.27 1.97 17.98
C LEU A 23 -31.11 2.85 17.01
N VAL A 24 -31.82 3.79 17.59
CA VAL A 24 -32.59 4.79 16.88
C VAL A 24 -31.74 6.03 16.87
N SER A 25 -30.68 6.07 16.06
CA SER A 25 -30.15 7.37 15.82
C SER A 25 -29.97 7.60 14.34
N ASP A 26 -30.72 8.55 13.83
CA ASP A 26 -30.41 9.26 12.62
C ASP A 26 -29.08 10.04 12.75
N GLU A 27 -28.35 9.84 13.84
CA GLU A 27 -27.12 10.53 14.23
C GLU A 27 -25.83 9.74 13.96
N LEU A 28 -25.92 8.46 13.50
CA LEU A 28 -24.74 7.72 13.08
C LEU A 28 -24.23 8.27 11.75
N LEU A 29 -23.01 8.79 11.76
CA LEU A 29 -22.36 9.35 10.58
C LEU A 29 -21.36 8.35 9.98
N SER A 30 -21.41 8.16 8.66
CA SER A 30 -20.55 7.23 7.92
C SER A 30 -20.62 5.75 8.37
N VAL A 31 -21.73 5.35 8.97
CA VAL A 31 -21.98 3.97 9.41
C VAL A 31 -23.32 3.49 8.86
N ASP A 32 -23.28 2.63 7.86
CA ASP A 32 -24.48 1.98 7.33
C ASP A 32 -24.80 0.77 8.19
N PHE A 33 -26.08 0.55 8.50
CA PHE A 33 -26.51 -0.56 9.36
C PHE A 33 -27.88 -1.09 8.97
N ILE A 34 -28.16 -2.34 9.40
CA ILE A 34 -29.44 -2.98 9.16
C ILE A 34 -30.33 -2.81 10.40
N ARG A 35 -31.48 -2.18 10.24
CA ARG A 35 -32.50 -2.04 11.28
C ARG A 35 -33.19 -3.38 11.59
N LYS A 36 -33.86 -3.50 12.73
CA LYS A 36 -34.61 -4.71 13.14
C LYS A 36 -35.67 -5.14 12.08
N ASN A 37 -36.26 -4.19 11.38
CA ASN A 37 -37.22 -4.44 10.30
C ASN A 37 -36.53 -4.88 8.99
N LYS A 38 -35.22 -5.14 8.99
CA LYS A 38 -34.38 -5.54 7.85
C LYS A 38 -34.22 -4.46 6.77
N THR A 39 -34.56 -3.21 7.02
CA THR A 39 -34.22 -2.11 6.14
C THR A 39 -32.77 -1.67 6.36
N ILE A 40 -32.08 -1.30 5.28
CA ILE A 40 -30.72 -0.73 5.35
C ILE A 40 -30.86 0.76 5.61
N GLN A 41 -30.23 1.24 6.66
CA GLN A 41 -30.06 2.66 6.90
C GLN A 41 -28.72 3.09 6.29
N ILE A 42 -28.75 4.05 5.38
CA ILE A 42 -27.57 4.70 4.82
C ILE A 42 -27.39 6.01 5.55
N SER A 43 -26.22 6.20 6.13
CA SER A 43 -25.89 7.39 6.93
C SER A 43 -25.25 8.48 6.06
N GLU A 44 -25.36 9.73 6.50
CA GLU A 44 -24.56 10.81 5.93
C GLU A 44 -23.06 10.54 6.12
N THR A 45 -22.27 10.92 5.13
CA THR A 45 -20.81 10.74 5.18
C THR A 45 -20.16 11.89 5.94
N ILE A 46 -19.23 11.55 6.85
CA ILE A 46 -18.36 12.52 7.48
C ILE A 46 -17.35 13.07 6.46
N ASP A 47 -17.07 14.35 6.56
CA ASP A 47 -16.01 14.98 5.77
C ASP A 47 -14.65 14.35 6.06
N ARG A 48 -13.76 14.48 5.10
CA ARG A 48 -12.41 13.97 5.18
C ARG A 48 -11.60 14.71 6.26
N ILE A 49 -10.76 13.98 6.98
CA ILE A 49 -9.84 14.59 7.95
C ILE A 49 -8.73 15.32 7.19
N HIS A 50 -8.70 16.65 7.28
CA HIS A 50 -7.74 17.49 6.58
C HIS A 50 -6.42 17.69 7.34
N ASP A 51 -6.44 17.59 8.65
CA ASP A 51 -5.27 17.69 9.52
C ASP A 51 -5.14 16.42 10.36
N LEU A 52 -4.18 15.56 9.98
CA LEU A 52 -3.93 14.30 10.66
C LEU A 52 -3.35 14.48 12.08
N THR A 53 -2.93 15.69 12.43
CA THR A 53 -2.46 16.03 13.79
C THR A 53 -3.54 15.78 14.84
N ASN A 54 -4.81 15.97 14.45
CA ASN A 54 -5.96 15.81 15.33
C ASN A 54 -6.29 14.34 15.65
N ILE A 55 -5.69 13.37 14.93
CA ILE A 55 -5.87 11.95 15.23
C ILE A 55 -4.97 11.60 16.42
N PRO A 56 -5.50 11.04 17.54
CA PRO A 56 -4.67 10.62 18.66
C PRO A 56 -3.58 9.62 18.24
N CYS A 57 -2.39 9.72 18.84
CA CYS A 57 -1.29 8.80 18.55
C CYS A 57 -1.24 7.69 19.60
N PRO A 58 -1.55 6.43 19.26
CA PRO A 58 -1.57 5.35 20.23
C PRO A 58 -0.18 5.01 20.81
N TYR A 59 0.90 5.36 20.11
CA TYR A 59 2.25 5.22 20.66
C TYR A 59 2.50 6.23 21.78
N LEU A 60 2.22 7.53 21.55
CA LEU A 60 2.44 8.56 22.55
C LEU A 60 1.53 8.39 23.77
N ASP A 61 0.36 7.77 23.59
CA ASP A 61 -0.55 7.41 24.69
C ASP A 61 -0.14 6.13 25.43
N GLY A 62 0.96 5.47 25.04
CA GLY A 62 1.46 4.22 25.63
C GLY A 62 0.61 2.97 25.34
N LYS A 63 -0.43 3.10 24.52
CA LYS A 63 -1.34 1.98 24.19
C LYS A 63 -0.70 0.88 23.35
N MET A 64 0.44 1.17 22.71
CA MET A 64 1.19 0.21 21.91
C MET A 64 2.36 -0.43 22.67
N ASP A 65 2.55 -0.14 23.95
CA ASP A 65 3.72 -0.57 24.71
C ASP A 65 3.88 -2.09 24.79
N GLU A 66 2.79 -2.83 24.90
CA GLU A 66 2.80 -4.29 24.94
C GLU A 66 3.26 -4.96 23.63
N PHE A 67 3.20 -4.23 22.50
CA PHE A 67 3.58 -4.73 21.19
C PHE A 67 5.07 -4.52 20.86
N PHE A 68 5.83 -3.86 21.73
CA PHE A 68 7.30 -3.80 21.60
C PHE A 68 7.98 -5.07 22.16
N ASP A 69 7.47 -6.23 21.74
CA ASP A 69 7.90 -7.56 22.19
C ASP A 69 8.94 -8.23 21.27
N GLY A 70 9.31 -7.55 20.18
CA GLY A 70 10.28 -8.02 19.19
C GLY A 70 9.70 -8.81 18.03
N LYS A 71 8.39 -9.03 18.00
CA LYS A 71 7.69 -9.75 16.92
C LYS A 71 6.99 -8.80 15.95
N PHE A 72 6.61 -7.63 16.43
CA PHE A 72 5.84 -6.64 15.66
C PHE A 72 6.75 -5.51 15.18
N GLN A 73 6.46 -5.06 13.97
CA GLN A 73 7.08 -3.91 13.34
C GLN A 73 6.23 -2.68 13.60
N PRO A 74 6.80 -1.56 14.08
CA PRO A 74 6.06 -0.30 14.20
C PRO A 74 5.58 0.21 12.85
N ILE A 75 4.39 0.81 12.85
CA ILE A 75 3.74 1.39 11.66
C ILE A 75 3.41 2.84 11.95
N ILE A 76 3.81 3.75 11.05
CA ILE A 76 3.44 5.17 11.11
C ILE A 76 2.79 5.63 9.80
N GLN A 77 1.99 6.69 9.90
CA GLN A 77 1.42 7.40 8.75
C GLN A 77 1.73 8.89 8.89
N THR A 78 2.48 9.46 7.95
CA THR A 78 2.84 10.88 7.99
C THR A 78 1.92 11.74 7.14
N ASN A 79 1.40 11.15 6.07
CA ASN A 79 0.43 11.78 5.18
C ASN A 79 -0.59 10.76 4.64
N ARG A 80 -1.71 11.25 4.12
CA ARG A 80 -2.81 10.44 3.61
C ARG A 80 -3.37 11.05 2.33
N GLY A 81 -3.41 10.25 1.27
CA GLY A 81 -3.95 10.60 -0.04
C GLY A 81 -2.92 10.44 -1.15
N CYS A 82 -3.41 10.48 -2.39
CA CYS A 82 -2.62 10.28 -3.59
C CYS A 82 -3.06 11.26 -4.69
N PRO A 83 -2.17 12.04 -5.30
CA PRO A 83 -2.55 13.03 -6.31
C PRO A 83 -2.80 12.40 -7.68
N PHE A 84 -2.66 11.08 -7.80
CA PHE A 84 -2.84 10.35 -9.05
C PHE A 84 -4.24 9.74 -9.15
N SER A 85 -4.72 9.51 -10.38
CA SER A 85 -6.06 9.00 -10.70
C SER A 85 -6.03 7.62 -11.35
N CYS A 86 -5.11 6.74 -10.91
CA CYS A 86 -4.99 5.39 -11.45
C CYS A 86 -6.29 4.60 -11.27
N THR A 87 -6.89 4.13 -12.35
CA THR A 87 -8.24 3.53 -12.36
C THR A 87 -8.35 2.18 -11.63
N PHE A 88 -7.24 1.50 -11.40
CA PHE A 88 -7.15 0.23 -10.67
C PHE A 88 -6.97 0.41 -9.16
N CYS A 89 -6.74 1.63 -8.69
CA CYS A 89 -6.36 1.92 -7.31
C CYS A 89 -7.49 2.65 -6.58
N VAL A 90 -7.80 2.24 -5.37
CA VAL A 90 -8.82 2.91 -4.53
C VAL A 90 -8.43 4.37 -4.26
N GLU A 91 -7.14 4.66 -4.07
CA GLU A 91 -6.66 6.04 -3.90
C GLU A 91 -6.69 6.87 -5.19
N GLY A 92 -6.99 6.27 -6.35
CA GLY A 92 -7.24 6.97 -7.61
C GLY A 92 -8.56 7.74 -7.63
N GLU A 93 -9.45 7.53 -6.66
CA GLU A 93 -10.71 8.25 -6.54
C GLU A 93 -10.52 9.70 -6.10
N LEU A 94 -11.44 10.57 -6.52
CA LEU A 94 -11.44 12.00 -6.18
C LEU A 94 -11.40 12.27 -4.67
N TYR A 95 -11.95 11.37 -3.87
CA TYR A 95 -11.89 11.46 -2.41
C TYR A 95 -10.45 11.52 -1.88
N TYR A 96 -9.50 10.82 -2.51
CA TYR A 96 -8.11 10.74 -2.06
C TYR A 96 -7.16 11.69 -2.78
N ASN A 97 -7.60 12.46 -3.78
CA ASN A 97 -6.74 13.26 -4.65
C ASN A 97 -6.00 14.41 -3.95
N ARG A 98 -6.43 14.80 -2.75
CA ARG A 98 -5.75 15.77 -1.90
C ARG A 98 -4.93 15.05 -0.82
N VAL A 99 -3.65 15.37 -0.75
CA VAL A 99 -2.77 14.83 0.29
C VAL A 99 -2.90 15.67 1.55
N ASN A 100 -3.33 15.05 2.63
CA ASN A 100 -3.43 15.62 3.98
C ASN A 100 -2.26 15.10 4.81
N ARG A 101 -1.72 15.90 5.72
CA ARG A 101 -0.52 15.56 6.49
C ARG A 101 -0.69 15.78 7.98
N SER A 102 0.17 15.14 8.75
CA SER A 102 0.36 15.41 10.16
C SER A 102 1.36 16.54 10.36
N ASN A 103 1.33 17.18 11.53
CA ASN A 103 2.34 18.16 11.94
C ASN A 103 3.70 17.45 12.10
N PRO A 104 4.81 18.00 11.56
CA PRO A 104 6.15 17.45 11.71
C PRO A 104 6.54 17.22 13.18
N GLU A 105 6.23 18.13 14.07
CA GLU A 105 6.56 18.01 15.50
C GLU A 105 5.88 16.79 16.17
N LYS A 106 4.68 16.42 15.71
CA LYS A 106 4.01 15.21 16.17
C LYS A 106 4.75 13.97 15.68
N ILE A 107 5.14 13.96 14.40
CA ILE A 107 5.88 12.85 13.80
C ILE A 107 7.23 12.66 14.49
N ASP A 108 7.95 13.76 14.78
CA ASP A 108 9.23 13.73 15.49
C ASP A 108 9.08 13.07 16.88
N LYS A 109 8.06 13.48 17.64
CA LYS A 109 7.76 12.89 18.98
C LYS A 109 7.41 11.40 18.87
N GLU A 110 6.61 11.03 17.87
CA GLU A 110 6.20 9.65 17.63
C GLU A 110 7.42 8.78 17.29
N LEU A 111 8.25 9.22 16.35
CA LEU A 111 9.49 8.53 15.96
C LEU A 111 10.46 8.39 17.14
N GLU A 112 10.70 9.45 17.91
CA GLU A 112 11.55 9.44 19.09
C GLU A 112 11.03 8.45 20.16
N TYR A 113 9.70 8.42 20.39
CA TYR A 113 9.07 7.47 21.31
C TYR A 113 9.28 6.02 20.87
N ILE A 114 8.99 5.73 19.60
CA ILE A 114 9.15 4.40 19.02
C ILE A 114 10.62 3.98 19.09
N ALA A 115 11.55 4.85 18.66
CA ALA A 115 12.97 4.56 18.65
C ALA A 115 13.54 4.18 20.04
N LYS A 116 13.09 4.89 21.08
CA LYS A 116 13.44 4.53 22.48
C LYS A 116 13.00 3.13 22.86
N LYS A 117 11.79 2.72 22.48
CA LYS A 117 11.27 1.38 22.76
C LYS A 117 11.98 0.33 21.92
N MET A 118 12.21 0.61 20.65
CA MET A 118 12.86 -0.31 19.70
C MET A 118 14.34 -0.57 20.03
N LYS A 119 15.04 0.34 20.70
CA LYS A 119 16.39 0.10 21.19
C LYS A 119 16.49 -1.18 22.02
N SER A 120 15.60 -1.35 22.98
CA SER A 120 15.55 -2.55 23.84
C SER A 120 15.14 -3.81 23.05
N VAL A 121 14.28 -3.67 22.05
CA VAL A 121 13.86 -4.76 21.16
C VAL A 121 15.04 -5.25 20.32
N ARG A 122 15.80 -4.35 19.74
CA ARG A 122 16.97 -4.64 18.92
C ARG A 122 18.08 -5.32 19.73
N GLU A 123 18.38 -4.81 20.91
CA GLU A 123 19.41 -5.40 21.81
C GLU A 123 19.10 -6.86 22.14
N LYS A 124 17.86 -7.29 22.03
CA LYS A 124 17.41 -8.69 22.21
C LYS A 124 17.32 -9.48 20.91
N GLY A 125 17.76 -8.90 19.77
CA GLY A 125 17.70 -9.56 18.46
C GLY A 125 16.30 -9.59 17.83
N GLY A 126 15.39 -8.73 18.27
CA GLY A 126 14.06 -8.56 17.68
C GLY A 126 14.07 -7.78 16.36
N VAL A 127 12.88 -7.57 15.78
CA VAL A 127 12.67 -6.81 14.55
C VAL A 127 13.22 -5.39 14.69
N ASN A 128 13.95 -4.89 13.68
CA ASN A 128 14.59 -3.57 13.68
C ASN A 128 14.07 -2.66 12.54
N ASN A 129 12.85 -2.87 12.12
CA ASN A 129 12.26 -2.22 10.95
C ASN A 129 11.22 -1.17 11.35
N LEU A 130 10.98 -0.22 10.43
CA LEU A 130 9.85 0.71 10.45
C LEU A 130 8.99 0.50 9.20
N HIS A 131 7.67 0.57 9.32
CA HIS A 131 6.77 0.63 8.19
C HIS A 131 6.10 2.00 8.11
N ILE A 132 6.25 2.70 6.97
CA ILE A 132 5.56 3.96 6.67
C ILE A 132 4.49 3.65 5.63
N VAL A 133 3.22 3.87 5.98
CA VAL A 133 2.08 3.50 5.12
C VAL A 133 1.65 4.61 4.15
N ASP A 134 2.48 5.60 3.94
CA ASP A 134 2.26 6.68 2.98
C ASP A 134 2.35 6.15 1.54
N SER A 135 1.48 6.64 0.65
CA SER A 135 1.34 6.10 -0.70
C SER A 135 2.42 6.56 -1.69
N ASN A 136 3.11 7.68 -1.41
CA ASN A 136 4.10 8.29 -2.30
C ASN A 136 5.21 8.99 -1.49
N PHE A 137 5.82 8.29 -0.55
CA PHE A 137 6.83 8.84 0.35
C PHE A 137 8.09 9.30 -0.40
N GLY A 138 8.71 10.35 0.10
CA GLY A 138 9.91 10.96 -0.48
C GLY A 138 9.61 11.96 -1.60
N MET A 139 8.37 12.10 -2.03
CA MET A 139 7.98 12.98 -3.13
C MET A 139 7.78 14.43 -2.69
N TYR A 140 7.52 14.66 -1.42
CA TYR A 140 7.15 15.96 -0.85
C TYR A 140 8.25 16.55 0.03
N ASN A 141 8.27 17.89 0.17
CA ASN A 141 9.26 18.56 1.02
C ASN A 141 9.13 18.19 2.52
N TRP A 142 7.94 17.84 2.98
CA TRP A 142 7.74 17.41 4.37
C TRP A 142 8.27 16.00 4.63
N ASP A 143 8.37 15.14 3.61
CA ASP A 143 8.96 13.81 3.74
C ASP A 143 10.45 13.90 4.08
N ILE A 144 11.13 14.93 3.55
CA ILE A 144 12.54 15.21 3.87
C ILE A 144 12.71 15.48 5.38
N LYS A 145 11.79 16.26 5.99
CA LYS A 145 11.81 16.48 7.44
C LYS A 145 11.59 15.20 8.24
N THR A 146 10.70 14.34 7.76
CA THR A 146 10.52 13.02 8.37
C THR A 146 11.79 12.18 8.27
N CYS A 147 12.49 12.22 7.12
CA CYS A 147 13.77 11.53 6.96
C CYS A 147 14.87 12.10 7.88
N GLU A 148 14.92 13.43 8.09
CA GLU A 148 15.84 14.07 9.05
C GLU A 148 15.57 13.56 10.49
N ALA A 149 14.30 13.46 10.89
CA ALA A 149 13.92 12.91 12.19
C ALA A 149 14.29 11.41 12.33
N ILE A 150 14.09 10.62 11.27
CA ILE A 150 14.52 9.22 11.23
C ILE A 150 16.04 9.11 11.34
N ALA A 151 16.80 9.92 10.59
CA ALA A 151 18.27 9.96 10.65
C ALA A 151 18.75 10.27 12.08
N HIS A 152 18.10 11.22 12.77
CA HIS A 152 18.38 11.50 14.17
C HIS A 152 18.12 10.26 15.06
N CYS A 153 17.03 9.54 14.83
CA CYS A 153 16.76 8.29 15.55
C CYS A 153 17.81 7.20 15.25
N GLN A 154 18.29 7.11 14.02
CA GLN A 154 19.38 6.20 13.64
C GLN A 154 20.68 6.54 14.39
N ASP A 155 21.05 7.83 14.51
CA ASP A 155 22.23 8.28 15.24
C ASP A 155 22.16 7.96 16.74
N LYS A 156 20.99 8.16 17.34
CA LYS A 156 20.83 8.10 18.80
C LYS A 156 20.45 6.71 19.32
N TYR A 157 19.70 5.94 18.53
CA TYR A 157 19.11 4.67 18.95
C TYR A 157 19.50 3.50 18.06
N ASP A 158 20.21 3.78 16.93
CA ASP A 158 20.58 2.80 15.90
C ASP A 158 19.33 2.11 15.31
N TRP A 159 18.25 2.88 15.08
CA TRP A 159 16.95 2.45 14.59
C TRP A 159 16.30 3.54 13.73
N PRO A 160 15.60 3.17 12.63
CA PRO A 160 15.45 1.83 12.05
C PRO A 160 16.61 1.45 11.13
N GLU A 161 16.87 0.16 11.01
CA GLU A 161 17.82 -0.38 10.03
C GLU A 161 17.22 -0.47 8.64
N TYR A 162 15.91 -0.80 8.57
CA TYR A 162 15.17 -0.94 7.35
C TYR A 162 13.80 -0.25 7.43
N ILE A 163 13.43 0.42 6.34
CA ILE A 163 12.15 1.13 6.21
C ILE A 163 11.36 0.54 5.04
N SER A 164 10.22 -0.08 5.36
CA SER A 164 9.24 -0.51 4.35
C SER A 164 8.31 0.66 4.03
N VAL A 165 8.32 1.10 2.78
CA VAL A 165 7.49 2.23 2.33
C VAL A 165 7.26 2.19 0.81
N ASN A 166 6.14 2.73 0.35
CA ASN A 166 5.91 2.99 -1.07
C ASN A 166 6.48 4.34 -1.45
N THR A 167 7.59 4.34 -2.21
CA THR A 167 8.23 5.58 -2.64
C THR A 167 7.45 6.26 -3.76
N GLY A 168 7.59 7.61 -3.83
CA GLY A 168 6.89 8.43 -4.81
C GLY A 168 7.27 8.09 -6.24
N LYS A 169 6.29 8.15 -7.13
CA LYS A 169 6.45 7.83 -8.56
C LYS A 169 7.10 8.94 -9.37
N ASN A 170 6.99 10.18 -8.88
CA ASN A 170 7.55 11.39 -9.48
C ASN A 170 8.55 12.04 -8.51
N ASN A 171 9.22 13.10 -8.97
CA ASN A 171 10.23 13.81 -8.17
C ASN A 171 11.36 12.91 -7.65
N LYS A 172 11.92 12.12 -8.57
CA LYS A 172 12.96 11.12 -8.29
C LYS A 172 14.11 11.67 -7.45
N GLU A 173 14.61 12.85 -7.76
CA GLU A 173 15.69 13.50 -7.02
C GLU A 173 15.36 13.67 -5.52
N LYS A 174 14.10 13.99 -5.20
CA LYS A 174 13.65 14.08 -3.80
C LYS A 174 13.58 12.70 -3.15
N VAL A 175 13.09 11.71 -3.87
CA VAL A 175 13.02 10.32 -3.36
C VAL A 175 14.42 9.77 -3.08
N LEU A 176 15.39 10.05 -3.96
CA LEU A 176 16.79 9.69 -3.76
C LEU A 176 17.41 10.44 -2.58
N ASN A 177 17.16 11.75 -2.47
CA ASN A 177 17.61 12.53 -1.32
C ASN A 177 17.02 11.97 0.00
N ALA A 178 15.75 11.61 0.01
CA ALA A 178 15.10 10.96 1.16
C ALA A 178 15.80 9.64 1.53
N ALA A 179 16.10 8.79 0.54
CA ALA A 179 16.78 7.52 0.76
C ALA A 179 18.23 7.74 1.28
N ASN A 180 18.95 8.72 0.76
CA ASN A 180 20.29 9.09 1.22
C ASN A 180 20.29 9.58 2.67
N LEU A 181 19.35 10.45 3.04
CA LEU A 181 19.21 10.96 4.41
C LEU A 181 19.07 9.85 5.44
N VAL A 182 18.36 8.79 5.10
CA VAL A 182 18.16 7.62 5.97
C VAL A 182 19.14 6.49 5.68
N ARG A 183 20.31 6.80 5.08
CA ARG A 183 21.45 5.89 4.88
C ARG A 183 21.11 4.60 4.09
N GLY A 184 20.24 4.72 3.10
CA GLY A 184 19.82 3.59 2.28
C GLY A 184 18.82 2.64 2.96
N ALA A 185 18.30 2.99 4.15
CA ALA A 185 17.29 2.18 4.84
C ALA A 185 15.98 2.03 4.04
N ILE A 186 15.70 2.94 3.10
CA ILE A 186 14.55 2.87 2.20
C ILE A 186 14.92 2.10 0.94
N ARG A 187 14.15 1.05 0.61
CA ARG A 187 14.21 0.42 -0.71
C ARG A 187 13.56 1.32 -1.75
N LEU A 188 14.26 1.54 -2.86
CA LEU A 188 13.73 2.32 -3.96
C LEU A 188 12.77 1.47 -4.81
N SER A 189 11.58 2.02 -5.07
CA SER A 189 10.57 1.35 -5.88
C SER A 189 10.33 2.13 -7.18
N GLY A 190 10.48 1.44 -8.29
CA GLY A 190 10.12 1.92 -9.63
C GLY A 190 8.83 1.27 -10.14
N SER A 191 7.77 1.22 -9.32
CA SER A 191 6.51 0.55 -9.63
C SER A 191 5.86 1.11 -10.89
N VAL A 192 6.08 0.48 -12.05
CA VAL A 192 5.58 0.96 -13.35
C VAL A 192 4.19 0.43 -13.69
N GLN A 193 3.80 -0.71 -13.16
CA GLN A 193 2.57 -1.49 -13.42
C GLN A 193 2.52 -2.05 -14.86
N THR A 194 2.87 -1.27 -15.85
CA THR A 194 3.10 -1.60 -17.26
C THR A 194 3.95 -0.50 -17.90
N LEU A 195 4.62 -0.78 -18.99
CA LEU A 195 5.32 0.20 -19.83
C LEU A 195 4.62 0.42 -21.18
N ASP A 196 3.52 -0.29 -21.43
CA ASP A 196 2.74 -0.12 -22.66
C ASP A 196 1.98 1.21 -22.69
N PRO A 197 2.24 2.12 -23.66
CA PRO A 197 1.65 3.45 -23.69
C PRO A 197 0.12 3.45 -23.78
N GLN A 198 -0.47 2.48 -24.50
CA GLN A 198 -1.92 2.42 -24.65
C GLN A 198 -2.56 1.95 -23.35
N THR A 199 -2.00 0.97 -22.69
CA THR A 199 -2.44 0.48 -21.39
C THR A 199 -2.31 1.58 -20.34
N LEU A 200 -1.20 2.31 -20.29
CA LEU A 200 -1.01 3.46 -19.39
C LEU A 200 -2.10 4.52 -19.56
N LYS A 201 -2.44 4.83 -20.82
CA LYS A 201 -3.54 5.76 -21.12
C LYS A 201 -4.89 5.26 -20.61
N ASN A 202 -5.17 3.96 -20.80
CA ASN A 202 -6.43 3.34 -20.38
C ASN A 202 -6.61 3.33 -18.87
N ILE A 203 -5.51 3.18 -18.11
CA ILE A 203 -5.53 3.18 -16.64
C ILE A 203 -5.27 4.56 -16.03
N LYS A 204 -5.27 5.64 -16.83
CA LYS A 204 -5.01 7.03 -16.41
C LYS A 204 -3.72 7.17 -15.59
N ARG A 205 -2.65 6.52 -16.04
CA ARG A 205 -1.36 6.53 -15.34
C ARG A 205 -0.25 7.12 -16.22
N SER A 206 0.60 7.94 -15.62
CA SER A 206 1.88 8.35 -16.20
C SER A 206 3.02 7.72 -15.41
N ASN A 207 3.98 7.16 -16.12
CA ASN A 207 5.22 6.64 -15.54
C ASN A 207 6.37 7.61 -15.78
N ILE A 208 7.47 7.42 -15.04
CA ILE A 208 8.77 7.97 -15.41
C ILE A 208 9.22 7.33 -16.74
N SER A 209 10.07 8.02 -17.50
CA SER A 209 10.64 7.47 -18.74
C SER A 209 11.53 6.26 -18.46
N THR A 210 11.72 5.41 -19.47
CA THR A 210 12.61 4.23 -19.38
C THR A 210 14.03 4.62 -18.98
N ASP A 211 14.57 5.73 -19.51
CA ASP A 211 15.89 6.21 -19.14
C ASP A 211 15.97 6.54 -17.65
N LYS A 212 14.99 7.26 -17.11
CA LYS A 212 14.91 7.55 -15.67
C LYS A 212 14.70 6.31 -14.81
N LEU A 213 14.09 5.26 -15.37
CA LEU A 213 13.94 3.97 -14.70
C LEU A 213 15.29 3.27 -14.58
N MET A 214 16.10 3.29 -15.65
CA MET A 214 17.47 2.77 -15.67
C MET A 214 18.37 3.51 -14.68
N ASP A 215 18.33 4.86 -14.70
CA ASP A 215 19.08 5.66 -13.74
C ASP A 215 18.72 5.29 -12.28
N LEU A 216 17.42 5.06 -12.00
CA LEU A 216 16.97 4.67 -10.65
C LEU A 216 17.59 3.33 -10.21
N ALA A 217 17.66 2.35 -11.10
CA ALA A 217 18.27 1.06 -10.79
C ALA A 217 19.78 1.19 -10.54
N ILE A 218 20.49 1.97 -11.36
CA ILE A 218 21.94 2.24 -11.21
C ILE A 218 22.21 2.94 -9.87
N GLU A 219 21.53 4.04 -9.60
CA GLU A 219 21.69 4.81 -8.36
C GLU A 219 21.35 3.99 -7.11
N SER A 220 20.33 3.11 -7.20
CA SER A 220 20.01 2.17 -6.12
C SER A 220 21.17 1.22 -5.87
N SER A 221 21.78 0.67 -6.92
CA SER A 221 22.93 -0.23 -6.81
C SER A 221 24.15 0.46 -6.21
N GLU A 222 24.43 1.70 -6.61
CA GLU A 222 25.52 2.51 -6.04
C GLU A 222 25.34 2.79 -4.54
N MET A 223 24.09 2.88 -4.09
CA MET A 223 23.74 3.06 -2.68
C MET A 223 23.70 1.74 -1.89
N ASN A 224 24.01 0.60 -2.49
CA ASN A 224 23.77 -0.75 -1.95
C ASN A 224 22.31 -0.94 -1.45
N ALA A 225 21.35 -0.25 -2.08
CA ALA A 225 19.94 -0.38 -1.80
C ALA A 225 19.29 -1.29 -2.85
N ASP A 226 18.48 -2.24 -2.39
CA ASP A 226 17.68 -3.07 -3.30
C ASP A 226 16.71 -2.21 -4.10
N SER A 227 16.61 -2.47 -5.39
CA SER A 227 15.61 -1.90 -6.28
C SER A 227 14.54 -2.90 -6.64
N ARG A 228 13.28 -2.45 -6.67
CA ARG A 228 12.17 -3.30 -7.11
C ARG A 228 11.23 -2.56 -8.04
N SER A 229 10.61 -3.29 -8.95
CA SER A 229 9.51 -2.80 -9.77
C SER A 229 8.29 -3.71 -9.63
N GLU A 230 7.13 -3.14 -9.75
CA GLU A 230 5.85 -3.83 -9.66
C GLU A 230 5.11 -3.71 -10.99
N ILE A 231 4.52 -4.82 -11.43
CA ILE A 231 3.70 -4.90 -12.64
C ILE A 231 2.37 -5.56 -12.33
N ILE A 232 1.33 -5.19 -13.10
CA ILE A 232 -0.01 -5.79 -12.98
C ILE A 232 -0.38 -6.42 -14.31
N LEU A 233 -0.70 -7.71 -14.28
CA LEU A 233 -1.19 -8.46 -15.44
C LEU A 233 -2.68 -8.25 -15.66
N CYS A 234 -3.10 -8.23 -16.90
CA CYS A 234 -4.49 -8.13 -17.34
C CYS A 234 -5.08 -6.71 -17.24
N LEU A 235 -4.23 -5.68 -17.30
CA LEU A 235 -4.68 -4.30 -17.40
C LEU A 235 -5.38 -4.04 -18.75
N PRO A 236 -6.35 -3.11 -18.81
CA PRO A 236 -7.07 -2.77 -20.05
C PRO A 236 -6.17 -2.36 -21.21
N GLY A 237 -6.23 -3.10 -22.31
CA GLY A 237 -5.42 -2.87 -23.52
C GLY A 237 -4.08 -3.58 -23.52
N GLU A 238 -3.70 -4.24 -22.42
CA GLU A 238 -2.48 -5.05 -22.37
C GLU A 238 -2.58 -6.28 -23.25
N THR A 239 -1.47 -6.67 -23.88
CA THR A 239 -1.29 -7.91 -24.62
C THR A 239 -0.18 -8.76 -23.99
N LYS A 240 -0.11 -10.06 -24.29
CA LYS A 240 1.00 -10.90 -23.85
C LYS A 240 2.36 -10.30 -24.23
N GLN A 241 2.48 -9.83 -25.47
CA GLN A 241 3.73 -9.25 -25.96
C GLN A 241 4.11 -7.96 -25.18
N SER A 242 3.16 -7.05 -24.95
CA SER A 242 3.44 -5.81 -24.19
C SER A 242 3.81 -6.12 -22.74
N HIS A 243 3.18 -7.14 -22.14
CA HIS A 243 3.51 -7.60 -20.80
C HIS A 243 4.93 -8.17 -20.70
N PHE A 244 5.30 -9.05 -21.64
CA PHE A 244 6.65 -9.60 -21.71
C PHE A 244 7.72 -8.53 -21.98
N ASN A 245 7.42 -7.57 -22.85
CA ASN A 245 8.30 -6.43 -23.10
C ASN A 245 8.50 -5.58 -21.84
N THR A 246 7.45 -5.38 -21.03
CA THR A 246 7.55 -4.68 -19.75
C THR A 246 8.49 -5.41 -18.79
N ILE A 247 8.34 -6.73 -18.64
CA ILE A 247 9.23 -7.56 -17.79
C ILE A 247 10.67 -7.46 -18.28
N LYS A 248 10.87 -7.67 -19.57
CA LYS A 248 12.21 -7.59 -20.17
C LYS A 248 12.87 -6.23 -19.92
N THR A 249 12.15 -5.14 -20.16
CA THR A 249 12.68 -3.78 -19.97
C THR A 249 13.09 -3.52 -18.52
N ILE A 250 12.33 -4.01 -17.53
CA ILE A 250 12.65 -3.86 -16.10
C ILE A 250 13.91 -4.67 -15.75
N ILE A 251 14.03 -5.90 -16.27
CA ILE A 251 15.21 -6.76 -16.08
C ILE A 251 16.44 -6.14 -16.72
N ASP A 252 16.33 -5.68 -17.98
CA ASP A 252 17.42 -5.02 -18.71
C ASP A 252 17.86 -3.70 -18.04
N ALA A 253 16.95 -3.02 -17.34
CA ALA A 253 17.25 -1.84 -16.54
C ALA A 253 18.04 -2.14 -15.25
N GLY A 254 18.18 -3.42 -14.87
CA GLY A 254 18.99 -3.85 -13.73
C GLY A 254 18.27 -3.80 -12.38
N PHE A 255 16.92 -3.84 -12.34
CA PHE A 255 16.20 -3.96 -11.08
C PHE A 255 16.49 -5.31 -10.42
N ASN A 256 16.75 -5.31 -9.11
CA ASN A 256 17.02 -6.55 -8.36
C ASN A 256 15.78 -7.46 -8.28
N ARG A 257 14.57 -6.88 -8.37
CA ARG A 257 13.33 -7.62 -8.17
C ARG A 257 12.18 -7.11 -9.03
N VAL A 258 11.41 -8.02 -9.61
CA VAL A 258 10.16 -7.75 -10.33
C VAL A 258 9.00 -8.48 -9.64
N ASP A 259 8.15 -7.72 -8.96
CA ASP A 259 6.95 -8.24 -8.32
C ASP A 259 5.76 -8.19 -9.28
N SER A 260 5.18 -9.35 -9.57
CA SER A 260 4.12 -9.50 -10.57
C SER A 260 2.78 -9.78 -9.92
N TYR A 261 1.88 -8.82 -10.03
CA TYR A 261 0.50 -8.89 -9.52
C TYR A 261 -0.49 -9.25 -10.62
N GLN A 262 -1.64 -9.72 -10.22
CA GLN A 262 -2.82 -9.88 -11.07
C GLN A 262 -3.76 -8.70 -10.83
N LEU A 263 -4.48 -8.27 -11.86
CA LEU A 263 -5.48 -7.24 -11.69
C LEU A 263 -6.60 -7.71 -10.76
N MET A 264 -6.63 -7.16 -9.56
CA MET A 264 -7.71 -7.34 -8.61
C MET A 264 -8.80 -6.31 -8.87
N MET A 265 -10.05 -6.75 -8.83
CA MET A 265 -11.21 -5.89 -9.03
C MET A 265 -11.62 -5.27 -7.69
N LEU A 266 -10.85 -4.28 -7.24
CA LEU A 266 -11.08 -3.63 -5.95
C LEU A 266 -12.40 -2.85 -5.96
N PRO A 267 -13.32 -3.11 -5.02
CA PRO A 267 -14.59 -2.38 -4.94
C PRO A 267 -14.38 -0.86 -4.83
N GLY A 268 -15.16 -0.09 -5.58
CA GLY A 268 -15.09 1.37 -5.60
C GLY A 268 -14.12 1.96 -6.62
N THR A 269 -13.29 1.15 -7.30
CA THR A 269 -12.39 1.64 -8.35
C THR A 269 -13.09 1.79 -9.70
N ASP A 270 -12.60 2.69 -10.56
CA ASP A 270 -13.09 2.84 -11.94
C ASP A 270 -13.08 1.50 -12.70
N LEU A 271 -12.05 0.66 -12.49
CA LEU A 271 -11.94 -0.64 -13.17
C LEU A 271 -12.96 -1.65 -12.70
N SER A 272 -13.49 -1.54 -11.49
CA SER A 272 -14.49 -2.47 -10.95
C SER A 272 -15.92 -2.16 -11.41
N THR A 273 -16.15 -1.07 -12.17
CA THR A 273 -17.47 -0.70 -12.68
C THR A 273 -17.94 -1.65 -13.79
N ASP A 274 -19.23 -1.89 -13.85
CA ASP A 274 -19.83 -2.73 -14.91
C ASP A 274 -19.61 -2.17 -16.31
N GLU A 275 -19.55 -0.84 -16.44
CA GLU A 275 -19.24 -0.17 -17.70
C GLU A 275 -17.84 -0.53 -18.18
N THR A 276 -16.83 -0.44 -17.29
CA THR A 276 -15.44 -0.76 -17.61
C THR A 276 -15.27 -2.26 -17.91
N LYS A 277 -15.88 -3.14 -17.11
CA LYS A 277 -15.88 -4.60 -17.33
C LYS A 277 -16.43 -4.95 -18.72
N LYS A 278 -17.54 -4.35 -19.13
CA LYS A 278 -18.12 -4.56 -20.45
C LYS A 278 -17.26 -3.98 -21.57
N LYS A 279 -16.75 -2.76 -21.40
CA LYS A 279 -15.91 -2.06 -22.39
C LYS A 279 -14.67 -2.87 -22.78
N TYR A 280 -14.04 -3.53 -21.83
CA TYR A 280 -12.82 -4.30 -22.04
C TYR A 280 -13.05 -5.82 -22.09
N GLU A 281 -14.32 -6.26 -22.13
CA GLU A 281 -14.73 -7.67 -22.19
C GLU A 281 -14.02 -8.53 -21.11
N MET A 282 -13.97 -8.00 -19.88
CA MET A 282 -13.23 -8.63 -18.80
C MET A 282 -13.90 -9.93 -18.34
N SER A 283 -13.14 -11.02 -18.30
CA SER A 283 -13.54 -12.27 -17.64
C SER A 283 -12.94 -12.33 -16.25
N LEU A 284 -13.79 -12.61 -15.27
CA LEU A 284 -13.44 -12.54 -13.87
C LEU A 284 -13.55 -13.92 -13.20
N ARG A 285 -12.73 -14.17 -12.18
CA ARG A 285 -12.80 -15.35 -11.31
C ARG A 285 -12.51 -14.95 -9.87
N TYR A 286 -12.96 -15.78 -8.95
CA TYR A 286 -12.67 -15.62 -7.53
C TYR A 286 -11.58 -16.59 -7.10
N ARG A 287 -10.71 -16.13 -6.19
CA ARG A 287 -9.74 -16.97 -5.50
C ARG A 287 -9.72 -16.63 -4.01
N VAL A 288 -9.30 -17.59 -3.21
CA VAL A 288 -8.97 -17.32 -1.81
C VAL A 288 -7.67 -16.51 -1.77
N LEU A 289 -7.68 -15.43 -1.00
CA LEU A 289 -6.50 -14.61 -0.82
C LEU A 289 -5.43 -15.41 -0.05
N PRO A 290 -4.21 -15.54 -0.59
CA PRO A 290 -3.16 -16.33 0.06
C PRO A 290 -2.84 -15.82 1.45
N ARG A 291 -2.83 -16.71 2.45
CA ARG A 291 -2.57 -16.46 3.88
C ARG A 291 -3.69 -15.77 4.66
N ASP A 292 -4.80 -15.41 4.03
CA ASP A 292 -5.92 -14.72 4.67
C ASP A 292 -7.11 -15.69 4.89
N PHE A 293 -6.84 -16.79 5.54
CA PHE A 293 -7.84 -17.71 6.02
C PHE A 293 -7.44 -18.26 7.40
N GLY A 294 -8.42 -18.53 8.23
CA GLY A 294 -8.14 -19.01 9.58
C GLY A 294 -9.37 -19.37 10.38
N TYR A 295 -9.11 -19.79 11.60
CA TYR A 295 -10.10 -20.09 12.63
C TYR A 295 -10.01 -19.03 13.71
N TYR A 296 -11.12 -18.36 13.99
CA TYR A 296 -11.19 -17.29 14.97
C TYR A 296 -12.15 -17.69 16.10
N SER A 297 -11.71 -17.61 17.34
CA SER A 297 -12.57 -17.85 18.51
C SER A 297 -13.08 -16.53 19.07
N ILE A 298 -14.36 -16.27 18.91
CA ILE A 298 -15.00 -15.01 19.34
C ILE A 298 -16.20 -15.37 20.22
N LEU A 299 -16.23 -14.90 21.46
CA LEU A 299 -17.30 -15.15 22.43
C LEU A 299 -17.68 -16.64 22.56
N GLY A 300 -16.67 -17.51 22.59
CA GLY A 300 -16.85 -18.97 22.72
C GLY A 300 -17.34 -19.68 21.45
N LYS A 301 -17.42 -18.97 20.32
CA LYS A 301 -17.76 -19.55 19.02
C LYS A 301 -16.54 -19.57 18.11
N THR A 302 -16.30 -20.70 17.44
CA THR A 302 -15.28 -20.78 16.40
C THR A 302 -15.88 -20.33 15.07
N ILE A 303 -15.28 -19.32 14.47
CA ILE A 303 -15.64 -18.80 13.16
C ILE A 303 -14.54 -19.18 12.17
N HIS A 304 -14.92 -19.77 11.04
CA HIS A 304 -14.05 -20.07 9.92
C HIS A 304 -14.16 -18.90 8.95
N ALA A 305 -13.07 -18.26 8.63
CA ALA A 305 -13.04 -17.14 7.68
C ALA A 305 -12.01 -17.39 6.58
N ALA A 306 -12.37 -17.04 5.36
CA ALA A 306 -11.48 -17.00 4.21
C ALA A 306 -11.79 -15.73 3.43
N GLU A 307 -10.77 -14.91 3.22
CA GLU A 307 -10.86 -13.74 2.34
C GLU A 307 -10.88 -14.20 0.88
N ILE A 308 -11.75 -13.58 0.10
CA ILE A 308 -11.93 -13.88 -1.31
C ILE A 308 -11.70 -12.60 -2.12
N GLU A 309 -10.91 -12.71 -3.18
CA GLU A 309 -10.70 -11.61 -4.10
C GLU A 309 -11.19 -11.95 -5.52
N GLU A 310 -11.74 -10.97 -6.22
CA GLU A 310 -12.09 -11.06 -7.63
C GLU A 310 -10.91 -10.61 -8.48
N VAL A 311 -10.47 -11.45 -9.42
CA VAL A 311 -9.35 -11.19 -10.33
C VAL A 311 -9.75 -11.27 -11.78
N CYS A 312 -9.18 -10.38 -12.62
CA CYS A 312 -9.34 -10.42 -14.07
C CYS A 312 -8.37 -11.46 -14.66
N ILE A 313 -8.90 -12.35 -15.50
CA ILE A 313 -8.14 -13.43 -16.14
C ILE A 313 -8.11 -13.36 -17.66
N SER A 314 -8.89 -12.49 -18.28
CA SER A 314 -8.81 -12.15 -19.69
C SER A 314 -9.49 -10.81 -19.99
N THR A 315 -9.11 -10.20 -21.10
CA THR A 315 -9.71 -8.98 -21.65
C THR A 315 -9.88 -9.15 -23.16
N ASN A 316 -10.46 -8.16 -23.83
CA ASN A 316 -10.55 -8.13 -25.28
C ASN A 316 -9.18 -8.08 -26.02
N THR A 317 -8.07 -7.86 -25.31
CA THR A 317 -6.69 -7.81 -25.86
C THR A 317 -5.77 -8.88 -25.33
N LEU A 318 -6.17 -9.59 -24.27
CA LEU A 318 -5.40 -10.66 -23.62
C LEU A 318 -6.31 -11.87 -23.39
N SER A 319 -6.11 -12.95 -24.13
CA SER A 319 -6.86 -14.20 -23.95
C SER A 319 -6.52 -14.90 -22.63
N PHE A 320 -7.34 -15.86 -22.19
CA PHE A 320 -7.03 -16.65 -21.00
C PHE A 320 -5.78 -17.52 -21.20
N GLU A 321 -5.51 -18.00 -22.42
CA GLU A 321 -4.30 -18.75 -22.75
C GLU A 321 -3.06 -17.85 -22.64
N ASP A 322 -3.13 -16.62 -23.15
CA ASP A 322 -2.07 -15.63 -22.99
C ASP A 322 -1.83 -15.25 -21.53
N TYR A 323 -2.92 -15.15 -20.75
CA TYR A 323 -2.84 -14.94 -19.31
C TYR A 323 -2.06 -16.08 -18.63
N LEU A 324 -2.34 -17.34 -18.96
CA LEU A 324 -1.61 -18.48 -18.42
C LEU A 324 -0.13 -18.46 -18.80
N ASP A 325 0.20 -18.07 -20.01
CA ASP A 325 1.60 -17.91 -20.45
C ASP A 325 2.32 -16.80 -19.67
N CYS A 326 1.65 -15.67 -19.44
CA CYS A 326 2.17 -14.61 -18.57
C CYS A 326 2.38 -15.10 -17.13
N ARG A 327 1.48 -15.92 -16.60
CA ARG A 327 1.62 -16.52 -15.26
C ARG A 327 2.79 -17.50 -15.16
N LYS A 328 3.08 -18.27 -16.22
CA LYS A 328 4.28 -19.09 -16.31
C LYS A 328 5.54 -18.23 -16.27
N MET A 329 5.56 -17.12 -17.03
CA MET A 329 6.68 -16.17 -17.01
C MET A 329 6.87 -15.57 -15.62
N HIS A 330 5.79 -15.17 -14.92
CA HIS A 330 5.86 -14.68 -13.54
C HIS A 330 6.50 -15.70 -12.60
N LEU A 331 6.15 -16.99 -12.75
CA LEU A 331 6.76 -18.05 -11.93
C LEU A 331 8.27 -18.16 -12.20
N ILE A 332 8.70 -18.08 -13.46
CA ILE A 332 10.12 -18.09 -13.83
C ILE A 332 10.84 -16.89 -13.22
N VAL A 333 10.31 -15.68 -13.39
CA VAL A 333 10.89 -14.46 -12.80
C VAL A 333 10.98 -14.57 -11.28
N GLN A 334 9.90 -15.03 -10.62
CA GLN A 334 9.86 -15.17 -9.17
C GLN A 334 10.84 -16.21 -8.63
N THR A 335 11.02 -17.34 -9.34
CA THR A 335 11.84 -18.46 -8.85
C THR A 335 13.30 -18.37 -9.27
N ILE A 336 13.59 -17.78 -10.41
CA ILE A 336 14.94 -17.73 -10.98
C ILE A 336 15.55 -16.33 -10.80
N TYR A 337 14.90 -15.29 -11.29
CA TYR A 337 15.44 -13.94 -11.27
C TYR A 337 15.44 -13.33 -9.86
N ASN A 338 14.28 -13.31 -9.20
CA ASN A 338 14.11 -12.65 -7.89
C ASN A 338 14.85 -13.34 -6.72
N ASN A 339 15.28 -14.58 -6.89
CA ASN A 339 15.96 -15.35 -5.83
C ASN A 339 17.48 -15.31 -5.90
N GLU A 340 18.05 -14.65 -6.91
CA GLU A 340 19.52 -14.52 -7.12
C GLU A 340 20.31 -15.85 -7.16
N ILE A 341 19.63 -16.99 -6.96
CA ILE A 341 20.26 -18.32 -6.97
C ILE A 341 20.96 -18.61 -8.29
N PHE A 342 20.45 -18.04 -9.37
CA PHE A 342 20.97 -18.18 -10.74
C PHE A 342 21.55 -16.88 -11.29
N GLY A 343 21.88 -15.91 -10.44
CA GLY A 343 22.32 -14.57 -10.86
C GLY A 343 23.55 -14.54 -11.78
N THR A 344 24.32 -15.63 -11.84
CA THR A 344 25.44 -15.79 -12.79
C THR A 344 25.01 -16.38 -14.12
N VAL A 345 23.76 -16.83 -14.29
CA VAL A 345 23.23 -17.51 -15.48
C VAL A 345 22.17 -16.65 -16.18
N VAL A 346 21.61 -15.68 -15.49
CA VAL A 346 20.65 -14.71 -16.00
C VAL A 346 21.36 -13.39 -16.22
#